data_defc03a9957697e7d2a1effcb34a9735
#
_entry.id   defc03a9957697e7d2a1effcb34a9735
#
_cell.length_a   1.000
_cell.length_b   1.000
_cell.length_c   1.000
_cell.angle_alpha   90.00
_cell.angle_beta   90.00
_cell.angle_gamma   90.00
#
_symmetry.space_group_name_H-M   'P 1'
#
loop_
_entity.id
_entity.type
_entity.pdbx_description
1 polymer ?
#
loop_
_entity_poly.entity_id
_entity_poly.type
_entity_poly.pdbx_seq_one_letter_code
_entity_poly.pdbx_strand_id
1 'polypeptide(L)'
;MEEFTALNIIQLTEENRDKAIALMEKVFTLEQQIPKDYLPVKVYPQMSWGILQNGELVALAIAWWEGDIWHWGRYAVDPGLRGKGLGKRLAHVSLKALFEAGAKEIHIDARDITVELLGKMGARAVGETFDFYGRVTPMRLNAKDFK
;
A
#
# COMPACT_ATOMS: atom_id res chain seq x y z
N MET A 1 12.70 14.94 -12.72
CA MET A 1 13.81 14.59 -12.70
C MET A 1 14.12 13.16 -12.80
N GLU A 2 15.20 12.96 -13.26
CA GLU A 2 15.61 11.65 -13.61
C GLU A 2 15.69 10.70 -12.45
N GLU A 3 16.03 11.18 -11.26
CA GLU A 3 16.14 10.26 -10.16
C GLU A 3 14.81 9.59 -9.83
N PHE A 4 13.67 10.22 -10.12
CA PHE A 4 12.39 9.57 -9.87
C PHE A 4 12.04 8.56 -10.94
N THR A 5 12.44 8.78 -12.18
CA THR A 5 12.22 7.79 -13.21
C THR A 5 13.17 6.60 -13.04
N ALA A 6 14.31 6.83 -12.41
CA ALA A 6 15.28 5.76 -12.17
C ALA A 6 14.99 4.95 -10.92
N LEU A 7 14.06 5.39 -10.07
CA LEU A 7 13.72 4.66 -8.87
C LEU A 7 13.04 3.36 -9.24
N ASN A 8 13.56 2.28 -8.69
CA ASN A 8 13.00 0.97 -8.94
C ASN A 8 11.99 0.62 -7.86
N ILE A 9 10.84 0.14 -8.30
CA ILE A 9 9.87 -0.45 -7.41
C ILE A 9 10.25 -1.91 -7.33
N ILE A 10 10.61 -2.36 -6.13
CA ILE A 10 11.08 -3.72 -5.93
C ILE A 10 10.14 -4.48 -5.01
N GLN A 11 10.13 -5.80 -5.17
CA GLN A 11 9.48 -6.67 -4.22
C GLN A 11 10.41 -6.78 -3.02
N LEU A 12 9.89 -6.52 -1.83
CA LEU A 12 10.69 -6.51 -0.61
C LEU A 12 10.89 -7.91 -0.08
N THR A 13 11.96 -8.09 0.69
CA THR A 13 12.28 -9.37 1.31
C THR A 13 12.43 -9.15 2.82
N GLU A 14 12.74 -10.21 3.55
CA GLU A 14 12.95 -10.14 4.97
C GLU A 14 14.06 -9.13 5.35
N GLU A 15 15.03 -8.94 4.46
CA GLU A 15 16.11 -7.97 4.68
C GLU A 15 15.60 -6.54 4.81
N ASN A 16 14.43 -6.23 4.25
CA ASN A 16 13.87 -4.89 4.27
C ASN A 16 12.91 -4.67 5.44
N ARG A 17 12.73 -5.67 6.29
CA ARG A 17 11.71 -5.63 7.34
C ARG A 17 11.87 -4.44 8.28
N ASP A 18 13.08 -4.19 8.77
CA ASP A 18 13.29 -3.09 9.70
C ASP A 18 13.02 -1.74 9.06
N LYS A 19 13.38 -1.61 7.79
CA LYS A 19 13.12 -0.37 7.03
C LYS A 19 11.63 -0.18 6.81
N ALA A 20 10.90 -1.27 6.55
CA ALA A 20 9.45 -1.20 6.37
C ALA A 20 8.77 -0.75 7.67
N ILE A 21 9.18 -1.33 8.79
CA ILE A 21 8.62 -0.95 10.09
C ILE A 21 8.92 0.50 10.41
N ALA A 22 10.15 0.97 10.13
CA ALA A 22 10.51 2.36 10.37
C ALA A 22 9.64 3.32 9.56
N LEU A 23 9.40 3.00 8.29
CA LEU A 23 8.54 3.84 7.45
C LEU A 23 7.09 3.81 7.96
N MET A 24 6.58 2.64 8.33
CA MET A 24 5.23 2.55 8.90
C MET A 24 5.09 3.37 10.18
N GLU A 25 6.09 3.34 11.05
CA GLU A 25 6.04 4.15 12.27
C GLU A 25 6.02 5.63 11.93
N LYS A 26 6.83 6.06 10.96
CA LYS A 26 6.89 7.45 10.56
C LYS A 26 5.56 7.95 10.02
N VAL A 27 4.90 7.16 9.17
CA VAL A 27 3.66 7.57 8.51
C VAL A 27 2.44 7.29 9.39
N PHE A 28 2.35 6.10 9.97
CA PHE A 28 1.12 5.70 10.65
C PHE A 28 1.10 6.09 12.11
N THR A 29 2.21 5.94 12.82
CA THR A 29 2.23 6.28 14.24
C THR A 29 2.48 7.77 14.47
N LEU A 30 3.53 8.33 13.89
CA LEU A 30 3.88 9.72 14.13
C LEU A 30 2.94 10.69 13.44
N GLU A 31 2.48 10.36 12.24
CA GLU A 31 1.60 11.26 11.49
C GLU A 31 0.13 11.00 11.76
N GLN A 32 -0.30 9.75 11.82
CA GLN A 32 -1.72 9.38 11.96
C GLN A 32 -2.08 8.89 13.35
N GLN A 33 -1.10 8.79 14.25
CA GLN A 33 -1.31 8.41 15.64
C GLN A 33 -1.83 6.98 15.84
N ILE A 34 -1.56 6.10 14.90
CA ILE A 34 -1.91 4.69 15.02
C ILE A 34 -0.89 4.02 15.92
N PRO A 35 -1.33 3.29 16.97
CA PRO A 35 -0.38 2.59 17.85
C PRO A 35 0.48 1.61 17.09
N LYS A 36 1.75 1.49 17.52
CA LYS A 36 2.74 0.65 16.84
C LYS A 36 2.32 -0.82 16.74
N ASP A 37 1.54 -1.30 17.70
CA ASP A 37 1.12 -2.70 17.71
C ASP A 37 0.26 -3.07 16.51
N TYR A 38 -0.38 -2.09 15.87
CA TYR A 38 -1.21 -2.34 14.71
C TYR A 38 -0.44 -2.36 13.38
N LEU A 39 0.84 -2.00 13.38
CA LEU A 39 1.56 -1.80 12.13
C LEU A 39 1.97 -3.09 11.42
N PRO A 40 2.56 -4.08 12.10
CA PRO A 40 3.02 -5.27 11.37
C PRO A 40 1.84 -6.08 10.84
N VAL A 41 1.97 -6.55 9.61
CA VAL A 41 1.04 -7.54 9.08
C VAL A 41 1.50 -8.90 9.58
N LYS A 42 0.63 -9.60 10.28
CA LYS A 42 0.95 -10.89 10.91
C LYS A 42 0.28 -12.08 10.24
N VAL A 43 -0.44 -11.83 9.16
CA VAL A 43 -1.16 -12.86 8.40
C VAL A 43 -0.35 -13.22 7.17
N TYR A 44 -0.22 -14.51 6.91
CA TYR A 44 0.56 -15.02 5.78
C TYR A 44 -0.29 -15.95 4.93
N PRO A 45 0.04 -16.10 3.64
CA PRO A 45 1.19 -15.50 2.95
C PRO A 45 1.02 -14.01 2.73
N GLN A 46 2.14 -13.34 2.55
CA GLN A 46 2.13 -11.91 2.24
C GLN A 46 3.18 -11.59 1.20
N MET A 47 2.98 -10.47 0.51
CA MET A 47 3.91 -9.90 -0.46
C MET A 47 4.03 -8.42 -0.16
N SER A 48 5.19 -7.85 -0.40
CA SER A 48 5.36 -6.42 -0.18
C SER A 48 6.25 -5.82 -1.26
N TRP A 49 6.01 -4.55 -1.53
CA TRP A 49 6.73 -3.79 -2.56
C TRP A 49 7.13 -2.46 -1.97
N GLY A 50 8.21 -1.91 -2.48
CA GLY A 50 8.65 -0.62 -2.00
C GLY A 50 9.59 0.08 -2.95
N ILE A 51 9.93 1.31 -2.60
CA ILE A 51 10.89 2.12 -3.32
C ILE A 51 12.02 2.46 -2.37
N LEU A 52 13.24 2.14 -2.77
CA LEU A 52 14.44 2.51 -2.02
C LEU A 52 15.09 3.71 -2.68
N GLN A 53 15.53 4.64 -1.86
CA GLN A 53 16.26 5.82 -2.32
C GLN A 53 17.42 6.04 -1.35
N ASN A 54 18.64 5.98 -1.86
CA ASN A 54 19.84 6.14 -1.03
C ASN A 54 19.85 5.18 0.17
N GLY A 55 19.40 3.95 -0.04
CA GLY A 55 19.36 2.94 1.01
C GLY A 55 18.20 3.04 1.97
N GLU A 56 17.36 4.05 1.84
CA GLU A 56 16.19 4.23 2.70
C GLU A 56 14.93 3.79 1.98
N LEU A 57 14.02 3.16 2.70
CA LEU A 57 12.72 2.81 2.14
C LEU A 57 11.82 4.02 2.24
N VAL A 58 11.40 4.55 1.10
CA VAL A 58 10.63 5.79 1.04
C VAL A 58 9.17 5.58 0.65
N ALA A 59 8.80 4.38 0.21
CA ALA A 59 7.40 4.05 -0.08
C ALA A 59 7.21 2.55 0.11
N LEU A 60 6.00 2.16 0.49
CA LEU A 60 5.68 0.79 0.88
C LEU A 60 4.24 0.45 0.54
N ALA A 61 4.01 -0.79 0.11
CA ALA A 61 2.66 -1.38 0.02
C ALA A 61 2.79 -2.86 0.35
N ILE A 62 1.82 -3.40 1.09
CA ILE A 62 1.83 -4.79 1.52
C ILE A 62 0.52 -5.45 1.13
N ALA A 63 0.58 -6.71 0.69
CA ALA A 63 -0.59 -7.53 0.45
C ALA A 63 -0.50 -8.78 1.31
N TRP A 64 -1.65 -9.29 1.74
CA TRP A 64 -1.72 -10.51 2.53
C TRP A 64 -2.99 -11.28 2.19
N TRP A 65 -2.92 -12.59 2.39
CA TRP A 65 -4.04 -13.50 2.13
C TRP A 65 -4.75 -13.79 3.44
N GLU A 66 -6.02 -13.44 3.53
CA GLU A 66 -6.80 -13.65 4.73
C GLU A 66 -8.27 -13.82 4.34
N GLY A 67 -8.94 -14.85 4.90
CA GLY A 67 -10.34 -15.09 4.59
C GLY A 67 -10.56 -15.47 3.12
N ASP A 68 -9.61 -16.21 2.54
CA ASP A 68 -9.68 -16.66 1.15
C ASP A 68 -9.68 -15.52 0.15
N ILE A 69 -9.09 -14.38 0.52
CA ILE A 69 -9.03 -13.24 -0.37
C ILE A 69 -7.72 -12.48 -0.13
N TRP A 70 -7.22 -11.82 -1.18
CA TRP A 70 -6.08 -10.94 -1.05
C TRP A 70 -6.52 -9.57 -0.55
N HIS A 71 -5.76 -9.05 0.41
CA HIS A 71 -5.89 -7.69 0.92
C HIS A 71 -4.65 -6.92 0.51
N TRP A 72 -4.81 -5.62 0.30
CA TRP A 72 -3.69 -4.73 -0.02
C TRP A 72 -3.81 -3.52 0.90
N GLY A 73 -2.71 -3.13 1.52
CA GLY A 73 -2.72 -2.01 2.44
C GLY A 73 -1.33 -1.66 2.94
N ARG A 74 -1.27 -1.05 4.12
CA ARG A 74 -0.03 -0.50 4.69
C ARG A 74 0.68 0.39 3.67
N TYR A 75 -0.11 1.08 2.85
CA TYR A 75 0.37 1.93 1.78
C TYR A 75 0.87 3.24 2.36
N ALA A 76 2.15 3.51 2.19
CA ALA A 76 2.79 4.66 2.82
C ALA A 76 3.83 5.26 1.88
N VAL A 77 3.90 6.60 1.87
CA VAL A 77 4.94 7.33 1.16
C VAL A 77 5.54 8.32 2.15
N ASP A 78 6.86 8.39 2.20
CA ASP A 78 7.56 9.34 3.05
C ASP A 78 6.98 10.74 2.82
N PRO A 79 6.59 11.45 3.89
CA PRO A 79 5.96 12.77 3.72
C PRO A 79 6.77 13.75 2.87
N GLY A 80 8.08 13.68 2.91
CA GLY A 80 8.93 14.58 2.13
C GLY A 80 8.93 14.30 0.64
N LEU A 81 8.36 13.18 0.22
CA LEU A 81 8.36 12.77 -1.19
C LEU A 81 6.97 12.69 -1.80
N ARG A 82 5.95 13.14 -1.08
CA ARG A 82 4.58 13.15 -1.59
C ARG A 82 4.41 14.21 -2.68
N GLY A 83 3.38 13.99 -3.53
CA GLY A 83 3.08 14.94 -4.59
C GLY A 83 3.92 14.77 -5.83
N LYS A 84 4.73 13.72 -5.90
CA LYS A 84 5.64 13.46 -7.03
C LYS A 84 5.26 12.24 -7.85
N GLY A 85 4.12 11.63 -7.56
CA GLY A 85 3.64 10.47 -8.29
C GLY A 85 4.23 9.14 -7.88
N LEU A 86 5.09 9.10 -6.86
CA LEU A 86 5.72 7.86 -6.41
C LEU A 86 4.69 6.88 -5.86
N GLY A 87 3.77 7.37 -5.02
CA GLY A 87 2.74 6.53 -4.44
C GLY A 87 1.83 5.94 -5.50
N LYS A 88 1.42 6.74 -6.47
CA LYS A 88 0.58 6.28 -7.56
C LYS A 88 1.26 5.16 -8.35
N ARG A 89 2.55 5.33 -8.66
CA ARG A 89 3.30 4.30 -9.38
C ARG A 89 3.42 3.03 -8.56
N LEU A 90 3.72 3.17 -7.26
CA LEU A 90 3.84 2.01 -6.38
C LEU A 90 2.51 1.26 -6.27
N ALA A 91 1.42 1.99 -6.09
CA ALA A 91 0.10 1.37 -6.02
C ALA A 91 -0.20 0.58 -7.30
N HIS A 92 0.01 1.20 -8.45
CA HIS A 92 -0.27 0.54 -9.72
C HIS A 92 0.61 -0.70 -9.93
N VAL A 93 1.91 -0.59 -9.71
CA VAL A 93 2.84 -1.69 -9.90
C VAL A 93 2.55 -2.84 -8.95
N SER A 94 2.31 -2.54 -7.67
CA SER A 94 2.05 -3.60 -6.68
C SER A 94 0.72 -4.30 -6.92
N LEU A 95 -0.33 -3.56 -7.27
CA LEU A 95 -1.62 -4.16 -7.57
C LEU A 95 -1.54 -5.01 -8.84
N LYS A 96 -0.86 -4.51 -9.87
CA LYS A 96 -0.67 -5.27 -11.09
C LYS A 96 0.08 -6.57 -10.81
N ALA A 97 1.15 -6.51 -10.02
CA ALA A 97 1.92 -7.69 -9.66
C ALA A 97 1.06 -8.71 -8.91
N LEU A 98 0.18 -8.22 -8.02
CA LEU A 98 -0.69 -9.11 -7.27
C LEU A 98 -1.69 -9.81 -8.18
N PHE A 99 -2.27 -9.10 -9.15
CA PHE A 99 -3.14 -9.74 -10.15
C PHE A 99 -2.38 -10.73 -11.01
N GLU A 100 -1.15 -10.40 -11.41
CA GLU A 100 -0.32 -11.31 -12.20
C GLU A 100 0.04 -12.56 -11.41
N ALA A 101 0.12 -12.45 -10.09
CA ALA A 101 0.36 -13.60 -9.21
C ALA A 101 -0.89 -14.47 -9.00
N GLY A 102 -2.03 -14.06 -9.55
CA GLY A 102 -3.23 -14.90 -9.54
C GLY A 102 -4.40 -14.34 -8.76
N ALA A 103 -4.27 -13.18 -8.13
CA ALA A 103 -5.40 -12.60 -7.42
C ALA A 103 -6.51 -12.25 -8.41
N LYS A 104 -7.75 -12.51 -8.02
CA LYS A 104 -8.92 -12.18 -8.85
C LYS A 104 -9.66 -10.98 -8.32
N GLU A 105 -9.59 -10.76 -7.03
CA GLU A 105 -10.22 -9.64 -6.35
C GLU A 105 -9.32 -9.24 -5.18
N ILE A 106 -9.19 -7.95 -4.95
CA ILE A 106 -8.38 -7.42 -3.85
C ILE A 106 -9.26 -6.55 -2.98
N HIS A 107 -9.18 -6.75 -1.67
CA HIS A 107 -9.89 -5.92 -0.69
C HIS A 107 -8.93 -4.90 -0.11
N ILE A 108 -9.39 -3.66 0.03
CA ILE A 108 -8.56 -2.55 0.49
C ILE A 108 -9.40 -1.70 1.44
N ASP A 109 -8.82 -1.40 2.62
CA ASP A 109 -9.39 -0.40 3.52
C ASP A 109 -8.60 0.88 3.30
N ALA A 110 -9.23 1.89 2.70
CA ALA A 110 -8.52 3.03 2.16
C ALA A 110 -8.85 4.35 2.83
N ARG A 111 -7.82 5.17 3.07
CA ARG A 111 -7.98 6.56 3.47
C ARG A 111 -8.54 7.37 2.30
N ASP A 112 -9.13 8.53 2.58
CA ASP A 112 -9.82 9.34 1.56
C ASP A 112 -8.99 9.60 0.31
N ILE A 113 -7.72 9.97 0.48
CA ILE A 113 -6.86 10.26 -0.66
C ILE A 113 -6.60 9.00 -1.49
N THR A 114 -6.53 7.85 -0.84
CA THR A 114 -6.32 6.57 -1.52
C THR A 114 -7.60 6.09 -2.19
N VAL A 115 -8.76 6.38 -1.62
CA VAL A 115 -10.05 6.08 -2.26
C VAL A 115 -10.10 6.71 -3.65
N GLU A 116 -9.72 7.98 -3.76
CA GLU A 116 -9.73 8.67 -5.04
C GLU A 116 -8.74 8.04 -6.02
N LEU A 117 -7.54 7.76 -5.55
CA LEU A 117 -6.51 7.13 -6.37
C LEU A 117 -6.96 5.76 -6.90
N LEU A 118 -7.47 4.92 -6.00
CA LEU A 118 -7.89 3.57 -6.37
C LEU A 118 -9.12 3.58 -7.26
N GLY A 119 -10.01 4.55 -7.07
CA GLY A 119 -11.17 4.69 -7.93
C GLY A 119 -10.78 4.89 -9.39
N LYS A 120 -9.72 5.63 -9.63
CA LYS A 120 -9.18 5.83 -10.98
C LYS A 120 -8.59 4.56 -11.56
N MET A 121 -8.23 3.60 -10.72
CA MET A 121 -7.70 2.30 -11.16
C MET A 121 -8.79 1.24 -11.31
N GLY A 122 -10.04 1.57 -11.04
CA GLY A 122 -11.16 0.65 -11.21
C GLY A 122 -11.74 0.10 -9.93
N ALA A 123 -11.24 0.50 -8.76
CA ALA A 123 -11.77 0.05 -7.49
C ALA A 123 -13.09 0.78 -7.17
N ARG A 124 -13.93 0.14 -6.35
CA ARG A 124 -15.18 0.72 -5.90
C ARG A 124 -15.35 0.56 -4.41
N ALA A 125 -16.01 1.52 -3.79
CA ALA A 125 -16.37 1.41 -2.38
C ALA A 125 -17.47 0.33 -2.21
N VAL A 126 -17.34 -0.50 -1.19
CA VAL A 126 -18.26 -1.62 -0.99
C VAL A 126 -18.90 -1.63 0.39
N GLY A 127 -18.66 -0.61 1.20
CA GLY A 127 -19.25 -0.53 2.52
C GLY A 127 -19.19 0.89 3.02
N GLU A 128 -19.76 1.08 4.19
CA GLU A 128 -19.79 2.40 4.81
C GLU A 128 -18.41 2.76 5.34
N THR A 129 -18.09 4.05 5.26
CA THR A 129 -16.88 4.59 5.85
C THR A 129 -16.96 4.41 7.36
N PHE A 130 -15.84 4.03 7.96
CA PHE A 130 -15.75 3.88 9.41
C PHE A 130 -14.53 4.64 9.92
N ASP A 131 -14.44 4.79 11.24
CA ASP A 131 -13.32 5.50 11.85
C ASP A 131 -12.30 4.50 12.40
N PHE A 132 -11.06 4.64 11.95
CA PHE A 132 -9.92 3.95 12.53
C PHE A 132 -8.77 4.95 12.50
N TYR A 133 -8.67 5.77 13.56
CA TYR A 133 -7.70 6.86 13.62
C TYR A 133 -7.84 7.77 12.38
N GLY A 134 -9.09 8.05 11.98
CA GLY A 134 -9.47 8.79 10.79
C GLY A 134 -10.37 7.98 9.90
N ARG A 135 -10.88 8.61 8.83
CA ARG A 135 -11.84 7.96 7.94
C ARG A 135 -11.20 6.86 7.12
N VAL A 136 -11.88 5.73 7.02
CA VAL A 136 -11.46 4.58 6.22
C VAL A 136 -12.68 4.06 5.45
N THR A 137 -12.49 3.80 4.17
CA THR A 137 -13.55 3.28 3.30
C THR A 137 -13.15 1.91 2.78
N PRO A 138 -13.99 0.87 2.98
CA PRO A 138 -13.70 -0.44 2.40
C PRO A 138 -13.93 -0.42 0.90
N MET A 139 -12.97 -0.94 0.14
CA MET A 139 -13.00 -0.96 -1.31
C MET A 139 -12.68 -2.35 -1.84
N ARG A 140 -13.12 -2.60 -3.06
CA ARG A 140 -12.77 -3.82 -3.80
C ARG A 140 -12.28 -3.45 -5.18
N LEU A 141 -11.30 -4.20 -5.65
CA LEU A 141 -10.76 -4.06 -7.00
C LEU A 141 -10.71 -5.43 -7.64
N ASN A 142 -11.47 -5.60 -8.73
CA ASN A 142 -11.46 -6.86 -9.47
C ASN A 142 -10.42 -6.80 -10.59
N ALA A 143 -9.82 -7.95 -10.89
CA ALA A 143 -8.81 -8.02 -11.94
C ALA A 143 -9.33 -7.49 -13.28
N LYS A 144 -10.59 -7.81 -13.61
CA LYS A 144 -11.18 -7.38 -14.89
C LYS A 144 -11.40 -5.88 -14.98
N ASP A 145 -11.47 -5.19 -13.85
CA ASP A 145 -11.74 -3.74 -13.81
C ASP A 145 -10.48 -2.91 -13.62
N PHE A 146 -9.36 -3.57 -13.37
CA PHE A 146 -8.11 -2.90 -13.08
C PHE A 146 -7.57 -2.19 -14.33
N LYS A 147 -7.25 -0.94 -14.19
CA LYS A 147 -6.62 -0.12 -15.20
C LYS A 147 -5.50 0.68 -14.54
#